data_4f84ecd25c38020ee0fe9eaa4baccc05
#
_entry.id   4f84ecd25c38020ee0fe9eaa4baccc05
#
_cell.length_a   1.000
_cell.length_b   1.000
_cell.length_c   1.000
_cell.angle_alpha   90.00
_cell.angle_beta   90.00
_cell.angle_gamma   90.00
#
_symmetry.space_group_name_H-M   'P 1'
#
loop_
_entity.id
_entity.type
_entity.pdbx_description
1 polymer ?
#
loop_
_entity_poly.entity_id
_entity_poly.type
_entity_poly.pdbx_seq_one_letter_code
_entity_poly.pdbx_strand_id
1 'polypeptide(L)'
;MHNKVVYRIARAFQDAGFGVLRFNFRGVGLSQGTHDNGRGEEDDLRAAMSFMEGKFRGAQLWLAGFSFGSAVMMRVGCNDPRPVALAAAGFPVSKYEFQDLATCNKPKLFVQGSLDQFGPVDELTRLFASLPEPKELAIIDGADHFFEGRLSELNAAVARFIDEN
;
A
#
# COMPACT_ATOMS: atom_id res chain seq x y z
N MET A 1 -14.48 -6.78 -3.31
CA MET A 1 -14.09 -5.46 -2.76
C MET A 1 -14.61 -5.23 -1.32
N HIS A 2 -14.59 -6.27 -0.49
CA HIS A 2 -15.15 -6.21 0.88
C HIS A 2 -14.07 -6.21 1.99
N ASN A 3 -12.80 -6.04 1.63
CA ASN A 3 -11.72 -6.01 2.61
C ASN A 3 -11.82 -4.74 3.47
N LYS A 4 -11.95 -4.91 4.78
CA LYS A 4 -12.13 -3.82 5.75
C LYS A 4 -10.90 -2.90 5.82
N VAL A 5 -9.68 -3.47 5.70
CA VAL A 5 -8.41 -2.72 5.73
C VAL A 5 -8.35 -1.78 4.53
N VAL A 6 -8.56 -2.31 3.32
CA VAL A 6 -8.58 -1.51 2.08
C VAL A 6 -9.67 -0.43 2.12
N TYR A 7 -10.84 -0.75 2.71
CA TYR A 7 -11.88 0.24 2.89
C TYR A 7 -11.44 1.39 3.81
N ARG A 8 -10.78 1.08 4.93
CA ARG A 8 -10.32 2.10 5.90
C ARG A 8 -9.21 2.97 5.35
N ILE A 9 -8.27 2.39 4.61
CA ILE A 9 -7.25 3.16 3.89
C ILE A 9 -7.94 4.13 2.90
N ALA A 10 -8.85 3.61 2.06
CA ALA A 10 -9.58 4.42 1.09
C ALA A 10 -10.37 5.57 1.75
N ARG A 11 -10.94 5.34 2.95
CA ARG A 11 -11.65 6.38 3.71
C ARG A 11 -10.71 7.49 4.18
N ALA A 12 -9.50 7.18 4.65
CA ALA A 12 -8.53 8.19 5.05
C ALA A 12 -8.22 9.15 3.87
N PHE A 13 -7.98 8.60 2.68
CA PHE A 13 -7.77 9.41 1.47
C PHE A 13 -9.02 10.22 1.07
N GLN A 14 -10.21 9.62 1.14
CA GLN A 14 -11.46 10.35 0.82
C GLN A 14 -11.71 11.50 1.78
N ASP A 15 -11.50 11.28 3.07
CA ASP A 15 -11.70 12.29 4.12
C ASP A 15 -10.69 13.45 3.97
N ALA A 16 -9.51 13.19 3.39
CA ALA A 16 -8.52 14.19 2.99
C ALA A 16 -8.79 14.82 1.60
N GLY A 17 -9.92 14.52 0.96
CA GLY A 17 -10.34 15.14 -0.31
C GLY A 17 -9.81 14.48 -1.58
N PHE A 18 -9.18 13.32 -1.50
CA PHE A 18 -8.71 12.59 -2.69
C PHE A 18 -9.83 11.91 -3.45
N GLY A 19 -9.73 11.90 -4.78
CA GLY A 19 -10.46 10.96 -5.63
C GLY A 19 -9.85 9.55 -5.50
N VAL A 20 -10.62 8.57 -5.03
CA VAL A 20 -10.09 7.24 -4.72
C VAL A 20 -10.66 6.17 -5.65
N LEU A 21 -9.78 5.38 -6.28
CA LEU A 21 -10.11 4.16 -6.99
C LEU A 21 -9.72 2.93 -6.16
N ARG A 22 -10.67 2.06 -5.90
CA ARG A 22 -10.42 0.69 -5.40
C ARG A 22 -10.77 -0.29 -6.51
N PHE A 23 -9.91 -1.24 -6.77
CA PHE A 23 -10.14 -2.28 -7.77
C PHE A 23 -9.74 -3.66 -7.25
N ASN A 24 -10.21 -4.69 -7.92
CA ASN A 24 -9.76 -6.07 -7.71
C ASN A 24 -8.75 -6.44 -8.78
N PHE A 25 -7.65 -7.06 -8.40
CA PHE A 25 -6.71 -7.65 -9.33
C PHE A 25 -7.38 -8.77 -10.18
N ARG A 26 -6.72 -9.15 -11.26
CA ARG A 26 -7.11 -10.27 -12.12
C ARG A 26 -7.43 -11.52 -11.30
N GLY A 27 -8.46 -12.25 -11.72
CA GLY A 27 -8.94 -13.45 -11.06
C GLY A 27 -9.63 -13.24 -9.71
N VAL A 28 -9.82 -11.99 -9.25
CA VAL A 28 -10.49 -11.69 -7.97
C VAL A 28 -11.90 -11.14 -8.21
N GLY A 29 -12.91 -11.77 -7.61
CA GLY A 29 -14.30 -11.36 -7.72
C GLY A 29 -14.82 -11.43 -9.15
N LEU A 30 -15.20 -10.28 -9.74
CA LEU A 30 -15.65 -10.18 -11.12
C LEU A 30 -14.55 -9.81 -12.12
N SER A 31 -13.32 -9.60 -11.66
CA SER A 31 -12.19 -9.32 -12.56
C SER A 31 -11.80 -10.58 -13.32
N GLN A 32 -11.63 -10.44 -14.63
CA GLN A 32 -11.22 -11.53 -15.51
C GLN A 32 -9.75 -11.90 -15.31
N GLY A 33 -9.32 -12.98 -15.96
CA GLY A 33 -7.95 -13.49 -15.89
C GLY A 33 -7.71 -14.37 -14.68
N THR A 34 -6.44 -14.64 -14.40
CA THR A 34 -5.97 -15.52 -13.31
C THR A 34 -4.83 -14.85 -12.57
N HIS A 35 -4.67 -15.20 -11.29
CA HIS A 35 -3.56 -14.75 -10.47
C HIS A 35 -2.21 -15.15 -11.09
N ASP A 36 -1.27 -14.19 -11.16
CA ASP A 36 0.03 -14.34 -11.82
C ASP A 36 1.22 -13.99 -10.90
N ASN A 37 1.09 -14.32 -9.62
CA ASN A 37 2.14 -14.14 -8.61
C ASN A 37 2.77 -12.73 -8.56
N GLY A 38 1.99 -11.72 -8.89
CA GLY A 38 2.36 -10.31 -8.83
C GLY A 38 2.74 -9.69 -10.17
N ARG A 39 3.15 -10.47 -11.20
CA ARG A 39 3.56 -9.92 -12.50
C ARG A 39 2.38 -9.29 -13.25
N GLY A 40 1.35 -10.07 -13.49
CA GLY A 40 0.15 -9.55 -14.15
C GLY A 40 -0.59 -8.52 -13.29
N GLU A 41 -0.55 -8.66 -11.97
CA GLU A 41 -1.15 -7.70 -11.05
C GLU A 41 -0.44 -6.34 -11.07
N GLU A 42 0.85 -6.29 -11.40
CA GLU A 42 1.55 -5.03 -11.67
C GLU A 42 0.98 -4.30 -12.89
N ASP A 43 0.63 -5.05 -13.97
CA ASP A 43 0.00 -4.46 -15.14
C ASP A 43 -1.42 -3.96 -14.84
N ASP A 44 -2.16 -4.68 -14.00
CA ASP A 44 -3.48 -4.25 -13.52
C ASP A 44 -3.37 -2.91 -12.77
N LEU A 45 -2.34 -2.77 -11.90
CA LEU A 45 -2.10 -1.52 -11.19
C LEU A 45 -1.72 -0.39 -12.15
N ARG A 46 -0.82 -0.63 -13.12
CA ARG A 46 -0.45 0.37 -14.13
C ARG A 46 -1.65 0.82 -14.96
N ALA A 47 -2.57 -0.10 -15.30
CA ALA A 47 -3.81 0.22 -15.99
C ALA A 47 -4.74 1.09 -15.11
N ALA A 48 -4.86 0.77 -13.82
CA ALA A 48 -5.62 1.57 -12.87
C ALA A 48 -5.03 2.99 -12.72
N MET A 49 -3.72 3.11 -12.66
CA MET A 49 -3.01 4.40 -12.63
C MET A 49 -3.34 5.23 -13.89
N SER A 50 -3.23 4.63 -15.06
CA SER A 50 -3.53 5.30 -16.34
C SER A 50 -4.99 5.75 -16.43
N PHE A 51 -5.92 4.96 -15.90
CA PHE A 51 -7.33 5.35 -15.79
C PHE A 51 -7.50 6.60 -14.92
N MET A 52 -6.84 6.65 -13.75
CA MET A 52 -6.93 7.79 -12.83
C MET A 52 -6.33 9.06 -13.44
N GLU A 53 -5.17 8.97 -14.09
CA GLU A 53 -4.56 10.10 -14.81
C GLU A 53 -5.44 10.64 -15.93
N GLY A 54 -6.08 9.75 -16.68
CA GLY A 54 -7.03 10.15 -17.73
C GLY A 54 -8.25 10.88 -17.18
N LYS A 55 -8.70 10.49 -15.98
CA LYS A 55 -9.87 11.06 -15.32
C LYS A 55 -9.57 12.35 -14.56
N PHE A 56 -8.40 12.46 -13.95
CA PHE A 56 -7.99 13.59 -13.09
C PHE A 56 -6.67 14.18 -13.58
N ARG A 57 -6.72 14.82 -14.75
CA ARG A 57 -5.53 15.38 -15.40
C ARG A 57 -4.81 16.39 -14.51
N GLY A 58 -3.52 16.20 -14.31
CA GLY A 58 -2.67 17.08 -13.53
C GLY A 58 -2.76 16.88 -12.01
N ALA A 59 -3.59 15.95 -11.53
CA ALA A 59 -3.61 15.58 -10.12
C ALA A 59 -2.41 14.71 -9.75
N GLN A 60 -1.92 14.85 -8.53
CA GLN A 60 -0.91 13.95 -7.97
C GLN A 60 -1.50 12.56 -7.73
N LEU A 61 -0.74 11.53 -8.07
CA LEU A 61 -1.13 10.15 -7.89
C LEU A 61 -0.44 9.55 -6.66
N TRP A 62 -1.24 9.01 -5.77
CA TRP A 62 -0.79 8.28 -4.59
C TRP A 62 -1.20 6.82 -4.71
N LEU A 63 -0.36 5.90 -4.24
CA LEU A 63 -0.69 4.49 -4.21
C LEU A 63 -0.79 3.99 -2.76
N ALA A 64 -1.80 3.15 -2.51
CA ALA A 64 -1.94 2.47 -1.23
C ALA A 64 -2.30 1.00 -1.45
N GLY A 65 -1.76 0.12 -0.60
CA GLY A 65 -2.00 -1.30 -0.70
C GLY A 65 -2.04 -2.01 0.65
N PHE A 66 -2.71 -3.16 0.66
CA PHE A 66 -2.76 -4.05 1.81
C PHE A 66 -2.23 -5.43 1.44
N SER A 67 -1.39 -6.02 2.30
CA SER A 67 -0.88 -7.39 2.16
C SER A 67 -0.24 -7.61 0.78
N PHE A 68 -0.65 -8.62 0.02
CA PHE A 68 -0.22 -8.85 -1.36
C PHE A 68 -0.30 -7.56 -2.21
N GLY A 69 -1.39 -6.80 -2.07
CA GLY A 69 -1.56 -5.53 -2.79
C GLY A 69 -0.51 -4.49 -2.41
N SER A 70 -0.01 -4.49 -1.18
CA SER A 70 1.08 -3.60 -0.77
C SER A 70 2.42 -3.98 -1.40
N ALA A 71 2.70 -5.29 -1.55
CA ALA A 71 3.91 -5.76 -2.22
C ALA A 71 3.92 -5.39 -3.72
N VAL A 72 2.80 -5.62 -4.44
CA VAL A 72 2.64 -5.21 -5.84
C VAL A 72 2.78 -3.69 -5.97
N MET A 73 2.10 -2.94 -5.10
CA MET A 73 2.10 -1.48 -5.10
C MET A 73 3.51 -0.92 -4.88
N MET A 74 4.28 -1.46 -3.94
CA MET A 74 5.64 -0.99 -3.67
C MET A 74 6.56 -1.24 -4.86
N ARG A 75 6.51 -2.43 -5.50
CA ARG A 75 7.31 -2.71 -6.70
C ARG A 75 6.99 -1.76 -7.85
N VAL A 76 5.72 -1.56 -8.16
CA VAL A 76 5.32 -0.62 -9.22
C VAL A 76 5.65 0.81 -8.83
N GLY A 77 5.25 1.22 -7.62
CA GLY A 77 5.35 2.60 -7.17
C GLY A 77 6.78 3.12 -7.04
N CYS A 78 7.73 2.25 -6.68
CA CYS A 78 9.14 2.64 -6.61
C CYS A 78 9.79 2.81 -7.99
N ASN A 79 9.33 2.05 -8.99
CA ASN A 79 9.91 2.04 -10.34
C ASN A 79 9.16 2.92 -11.35
N ASP A 80 7.92 3.30 -11.09
CA ASP A 80 7.12 4.14 -11.97
C ASP A 80 7.20 5.61 -11.51
N PRO A 81 7.48 6.58 -12.40
CA PRO A 81 7.64 7.98 -12.01
C PRO A 81 6.33 8.66 -11.58
N ARG A 82 5.17 8.13 -11.94
CA ARG A 82 3.87 8.77 -11.75
C ARG A 82 3.41 8.91 -10.29
N PRO A 83 3.52 7.88 -9.43
CA PRO A 83 3.13 8.05 -8.04
C PRO A 83 4.12 8.94 -7.29
N VAL A 84 3.58 9.85 -6.47
CA VAL A 84 4.40 10.76 -5.65
C VAL A 84 4.60 10.26 -4.23
N ALA A 85 3.70 9.39 -3.72
CA ALA A 85 3.81 8.80 -2.38
C ALA A 85 3.15 7.40 -2.32
N LEU A 86 3.58 6.58 -1.37
CA LEU A 86 3.23 5.16 -1.24
C LEU A 86 2.81 4.83 0.20
N ALA A 87 1.71 4.09 0.40
CA ALA A 87 1.27 3.64 1.72
C ALA A 87 0.99 2.13 1.75
N ALA A 88 1.76 1.38 2.51
CA ALA A 88 1.64 -0.07 2.68
C ALA A 88 1.08 -0.42 4.05
N ALA A 89 0.03 -1.24 4.11
CA ALA A 89 -0.47 -1.83 5.32
C ALA A 89 -0.31 -3.35 5.30
N GLY A 90 0.06 -3.96 6.43
CA GLY A 90 0.26 -5.41 6.53
C GLY A 90 1.28 -5.91 5.49
N PHE A 91 2.43 -5.27 5.42
CA PHE A 91 3.44 -5.55 4.39
C PHE A 91 4.03 -6.95 4.58
N PRO A 92 3.94 -7.85 3.57
CA PRO A 92 4.31 -9.25 3.71
C PRO A 92 5.81 -9.46 3.51
N VAL A 93 6.64 -8.86 4.37
CA VAL A 93 8.10 -8.79 4.26
C VAL A 93 8.78 -10.15 4.09
N SER A 94 8.25 -11.21 4.73
CA SER A 94 8.84 -12.56 4.67
C SER A 94 8.54 -13.32 3.37
N LYS A 95 7.65 -12.80 2.50
CA LYS A 95 7.14 -13.56 1.35
C LYS A 95 7.75 -13.18 0.01
N TYR A 96 8.38 -12.03 -0.08
CA TYR A 96 8.86 -11.46 -1.35
C TYR A 96 10.22 -10.80 -1.16
N GLU A 97 11.00 -10.78 -2.23
CA GLU A 97 12.20 -9.94 -2.31
C GLU A 97 11.83 -8.52 -2.73
N PHE A 98 12.46 -7.53 -2.09
CA PHE A 98 12.13 -6.11 -2.26
C PHE A 98 13.37 -5.28 -2.62
N GLN A 99 14.16 -5.75 -3.59
CA GLN A 99 15.38 -5.05 -4.04
C GLN A 99 15.07 -3.65 -4.57
N ASP A 100 13.91 -3.47 -5.21
CA ASP A 100 13.46 -2.18 -5.76
C ASP A 100 13.26 -1.09 -4.69
N LEU A 101 12.98 -1.49 -3.44
CA LEU A 101 12.81 -0.55 -2.34
C LEU A 101 14.10 0.16 -1.94
N ALA A 102 15.26 -0.45 -2.18
CA ALA A 102 16.56 0.11 -1.81
C ALA A 102 16.91 1.42 -2.53
N THR A 103 16.25 1.69 -3.65
CA THR A 103 16.46 2.91 -4.46
C THR A 103 15.23 3.83 -4.50
N CYS A 104 14.19 3.51 -3.74
CA CYS A 104 12.93 4.22 -3.74
C CYS A 104 13.00 5.51 -2.90
N ASN A 105 13.18 6.65 -3.52
CA ASN A 105 13.29 7.96 -2.86
C ASN A 105 11.95 8.70 -2.67
N LYS A 106 10.82 8.01 -2.87
CA LYS A 106 9.49 8.59 -2.64
C LYS A 106 9.09 8.48 -1.17
N PRO A 107 8.29 9.43 -0.65
CA PRO A 107 7.62 9.27 0.63
C PRO A 107 6.89 7.94 0.71
N LYS A 108 7.17 7.17 1.75
CA LYS A 108 6.60 5.84 1.92
C LYS A 108 6.25 5.55 3.38
N LEU A 109 5.01 5.14 3.60
CA LEU A 109 4.49 4.70 4.89
C LEU A 109 4.38 3.17 4.92
N PHE A 110 4.81 2.58 6.03
CA PHE A 110 4.46 1.21 6.41
C PHE A 110 3.62 1.23 7.68
N VAL A 111 2.44 0.61 7.64
CA VAL A 111 1.60 0.38 8.83
C VAL A 111 1.54 -1.11 9.09
N GLN A 112 2.01 -1.54 10.26
CA GLN A 112 2.12 -2.97 10.59
C GLN A 112 1.52 -3.27 11.95
N GLY A 113 0.81 -4.39 12.06
CA GLY A 113 0.34 -4.90 13.34
C GLY A 113 1.47 -5.57 14.11
N SER A 114 1.57 -5.34 15.43
CA SER A 114 2.62 -5.97 16.25
C SER A 114 2.50 -7.49 16.33
N LEU A 115 1.32 -8.05 16.04
CA LEU A 115 1.01 -9.47 16.03
C LEU A 115 0.80 -10.02 14.61
N ASP A 116 1.25 -9.30 13.57
CA ASP A 116 1.11 -9.74 12.18
C ASP A 116 2.03 -10.93 11.87
N GLN A 117 1.42 -12.09 11.67
CA GLN A 117 2.13 -13.33 11.37
C GLN A 117 2.64 -13.45 9.92
N PHE A 118 2.16 -12.62 9.00
CA PHE A 118 2.58 -12.61 7.59
C PHE A 118 3.67 -11.60 7.29
N GLY A 119 3.86 -10.64 8.18
CA GLY A 119 4.91 -9.64 8.11
C GLY A 119 5.44 -9.32 9.51
N PRO A 120 6.29 -10.20 10.09
CA PRO A 120 6.83 -9.98 11.43
C PRO A 120 7.51 -8.61 11.56
N VAL A 121 7.19 -7.90 12.64
CA VAL A 121 7.68 -6.53 12.89
C VAL A 121 9.19 -6.46 12.88
N ASP A 122 9.88 -7.46 13.45
CA ASP A 122 11.34 -7.49 13.48
C ASP A 122 11.97 -7.56 12.09
N GLU A 123 11.36 -8.32 11.16
CA GLU A 123 11.82 -8.42 9.79
C GLU A 123 11.55 -7.12 9.04
N LEU A 124 10.35 -6.55 9.22
CA LEU A 124 10.00 -5.28 8.60
C LEU A 124 10.90 -4.14 9.13
N THR A 125 11.20 -4.11 10.43
CA THR A 125 12.08 -3.10 11.02
C THR A 125 13.50 -3.18 10.46
N ARG A 126 14.03 -4.39 10.25
CA ARG A 126 15.35 -4.59 9.59
C ARG A 126 15.34 -4.10 8.14
N LEU A 127 14.30 -4.44 7.37
CA LEU A 127 14.13 -3.92 6.01
C LEU A 127 14.03 -2.39 6.04
N PHE A 128 13.14 -1.85 6.88
CA PHE A 128 12.88 -0.42 7.00
C PHE A 128 14.15 0.37 7.31
N ALA A 129 15.02 -0.13 8.19
CA ALA A 129 16.28 0.53 8.54
C ALA A 129 17.20 0.73 7.32
N SER A 130 17.14 -0.16 6.33
CA SER A 130 17.95 -0.11 5.10
C SER A 130 17.37 0.76 3.99
N LEU A 131 16.10 1.17 4.09
CA LEU A 131 15.44 1.96 3.04
C LEU A 131 15.87 3.42 3.06
N PRO A 132 15.93 4.09 1.91
CA PRO A 132 16.18 5.54 1.85
C PRO A 132 15.00 6.35 2.39
N GLU A 133 15.30 7.56 2.84
CA GLU A 133 14.30 8.58 3.19
C GLU A 133 13.62 9.15 1.90
N PRO A 134 12.41 9.74 2.02
CA PRO A 134 11.55 9.82 3.21
C PRO A 134 10.80 8.49 3.45
N LYS A 135 10.70 8.09 4.71
CA LYS A 135 10.00 6.85 5.10
C LYS A 135 9.42 6.96 6.51
N GLU A 136 8.29 6.31 6.73
CA GLU A 136 7.63 6.24 8.02
C GLU A 136 7.23 4.80 8.34
N LEU A 137 7.32 4.43 9.63
CA LEU A 137 6.88 3.15 10.15
C LEU A 137 5.93 3.36 11.33
N ALA A 138 4.70 2.92 11.19
CA ALA A 138 3.70 2.92 12.24
C ALA A 138 3.42 1.48 12.68
N ILE A 139 3.81 1.12 13.89
CA ILE A 139 3.48 -0.17 14.51
C ILE A 139 2.22 0.02 15.35
N ILE A 140 1.18 -0.77 15.07
CA ILE A 140 -0.06 -0.76 15.85
C ILE A 140 -0.01 -1.93 16.82
N ASP A 141 0.10 -1.58 18.10
CA ASP A 141 0.24 -2.57 19.17
C ASP A 141 -1.03 -3.42 19.32
N GLY A 142 -0.83 -4.74 19.48
CA GLY A 142 -1.91 -5.72 19.61
C GLY A 142 -2.72 -5.96 18.33
N ALA A 143 -2.36 -5.34 17.19
CA ALA A 143 -3.03 -5.59 15.94
C ALA A 143 -2.49 -6.84 15.25
N ASP A 144 -3.39 -7.65 14.70
CA ASP A 144 -3.10 -8.75 13.77
C ASP A 144 -2.93 -8.24 12.33
N HIS A 145 -2.75 -9.15 11.38
CA HIS A 145 -2.64 -8.83 9.95
C HIS A 145 -3.83 -8.05 9.39
N PHE A 146 -5.02 -8.29 9.90
CA PHE A 146 -6.27 -7.66 9.44
C PHE A 146 -6.63 -6.41 10.24
N PHE A 147 -5.81 -6.03 11.22
CA PHE A 147 -6.05 -4.90 12.13
C PHE A 147 -7.40 -5.00 12.83
N GLU A 148 -7.81 -6.24 13.21
CA GLU A 148 -9.10 -6.44 13.85
C GLU A 148 -9.18 -5.69 15.20
N GLY A 149 -10.26 -4.92 15.40
CA GLY A 149 -10.38 -4.03 16.54
C GLY A 149 -9.49 -2.77 16.53
N ARG A 150 -8.58 -2.63 15.53
CA ARG A 150 -7.60 -1.53 15.44
C ARG A 150 -7.67 -0.74 14.12
N LEU A 151 -8.75 -0.87 13.38
CA LEU A 151 -8.92 -0.20 12.07
C LEU A 151 -8.97 1.34 12.17
N SER A 152 -9.32 1.89 13.33
CA SER A 152 -9.26 3.34 13.60
C SER A 152 -7.81 3.84 13.70
N GLU A 153 -6.94 3.05 14.32
CA GLU A 153 -5.52 3.37 14.46
C GLU A 153 -4.80 3.30 13.09
N LEU A 154 -5.13 2.29 12.28
CA LEU A 154 -4.68 2.23 10.89
C LEU A 154 -5.11 3.48 10.10
N ASN A 155 -6.39 3.86 10.18
CA ASN A 155 -6.90 5.05 9.49
C ASN A 155 -6.17 6.31 9.94
N ALA A 156 -5.95 6.49 11.26
CA ALA A 156 -5.23 7.63 11.80
C ALA A 156 -3.77 7.70 11.32
N ALA A 157 -3.07 6.56 11.23
CA ALA A 157 -1.70 6.51 10.72
C ALA A 157 -1.64 6.95 9.25
N VAL A 158 -2.58 6.48 8.41
CA VAL A 158 -2.66 6.88 7.00
C VAL A 158 -3.03 8.35 6.87
N ALA A 159 -4.00 8.85 7.65
CA ALA A 159 -4.40 10.26 7.62
C ALA A 159 -3.23 11.19 7.98
N ARG A 160 -2.49 10.87 9.05
CA ARG A 160 -1.29 11.63 9.43
C ARG A 160 -0.27 11.68 8.29
N PHE A 161 0.05 10.54 7.67
CA PHE A 161 0.98 10.50 6.56
C PHE A 161 0.53 11.39 5.38
N ILE A 162 -0.78 11.43 5.10
CA ILE A 162 -1.33 12.31 4.06
C ILE A 162 -1.14 13.79 4.43
N ASP A 163 -1.37 14.15 5.69
CA ASP A 163 -1.27 15.55 6.16
C ASP A 163 0.19 16.06 6.18
N GLU A 164 1.17 15.15 6.31
CA GLU A 164 2.60 15.49 6.41
C GLU A 164 3.33 15.52 5.05
N ASN A 165 2.71 15.05 3.95
CA ASN A 165 3.31 14.94 2.62
C ASN A 165 2.44 15.54 1.51
#